data_c120906621c69e14aed2d48a2c5d7bb6
#
_entry.id   c120906621c69e14aed2d48a2c5d7bb6
#
_cell.length_a   1.000
_cell.length_b   1.000
_cell.length_c   1.000
_cell.angle_alpha   90.00
_cell.angle_beta   90.00
_cell.angle_gamma   90.00
#
_symmetry.space_group_name_H-M   'P 1'
#
loop_
_entity.id
_entity.type
_entity.pdbx_description
1 polymer ?
#
loop_
_entity_poly.entity_id
_entity_poly.type
_entity_poly.pdbx_seq_one_letter_code
_entity_poly.pdbx_strand_id
1 'polypeptide(L)'
;MILERIIKSFEFQRKGIHGPVPLWGVLNGIFILYPIAFFMFMAGGLEVLKNEDLYQGLLIAGIVVWVLNLVFLLDLKRGILTSFGSYLMYLTGHVYAILSFSAMSGDYSFIGLKIFLPLIFSIIMNIVMSWMVDLDPEEILSDKAVKNVYNFLFGPPMFLSLCCVFLAIIGYEYFWGWGMSLFFMIMGPYLYRTWFYIIYAYQHRHDVEETRPIKHIGVSSDMIQNKEFDRDRFRKEK
;
A
#
# COMPACT_ATOMS: atom_id res chain seq x y z
N MET A 1 21.21 -10.53 -16.02
CA MET A 1 21.74 -9.54 -15.04
C MET A 1 20.65 -8.62 -14.47
N ILE A 2 20.00 -7.71 -15.24
CA ILE A 2 18.92 -6.82 -14.70
C ILE A 2 17.71 -7.63 -14.25
N LEU A 3 17.21 -8.55 -15.09
CA LEU A 3 16.06 -9.40 -14.77
C LEU A 3 16.30 -10.25 -13.52
N GLU A 4 17.46 -10.83 -13.35
CA GLU A 4 17.84 -11.60 -12.16
C GLU A 4 17.80 -10.75 -10.89
N ARG A 5 18.29 -9.49 -10.97
CA ARG A 5 18.25 -8.54 -9.85
C ARG A 5 16.81 -8.18 -9.48
N ILE A 6 15.95 -7.95 -10.47
CA ILE A 6 14.52 -7.71 -10.26
C ILE A 6 13.87 -8.92 -9.56
N ILE A 7 14.15 -10.14 -10.04
CA ILE A 7 13.63 -11.37 -9.43
C ILE A 7 14.10 -11.50 -7.97
N LYS A 8 15.41 -11.30 -7.71
CA LYS A 8 15.93 -11.31 -6.33
C LYS A 8 15.30 -10.26 -5.43
N SER A 9 15.04 -9.04 -5.95
CA SER A 9 14.33 -7.99 -5.22
C SER A 9 12.91 -8.42 -4.84
N PHE A 10 12.20 -9.06 -5.77
CA PHE A 10 10.89 -9.61 -5.50
C PHE A 10 10.94 -10.71 -4.44
N GLU A 11 11.89 -11.63 -4.54
CA GLU A 11 12.08 -12.69 -3.54
C GLU A 11 12.41 -12.11 -2.15
N PHE A 12 13.24 -11.08 -2.09
CA PHE A 12 13.57 -10.40 -0.84
C PHE A 12 12.34 -9.75 -0.22
N GLN A 13 11.58 -8.95 -1.00
CA GLN A 13 10.37 -8.31 -0.50
C GLN A 13 9.32 -9.35 -0.05
N ARG A 14 9.23 -10.49 -0.74
CA ARG A 14 8.37 -11.61 -0.37
C ARG A 14 8.76 -12.24 0.96
N LYS A 15 10.06 -12.43 1.23
CA LYS A 15 10.56 -12.98 2.49
C LYS A 15 10.15 -12.17 3.72
N GLY A 16 9.91 -10.87 3.56
CA GLY A 16 9.41 -10.00 4.63
C GLY A 16 7.90 -10.11 4.91
N ILE A 17 7.19 -11.01 4.22
CA ILE A 17 5.75 -11.21 4.40
C ILE A 17 5.53 -12.60 5.00
N HIS A 18 5.13 -12.61 6.27
CA HIS A 18 4.96 -13.82 7.08
C HIS A 18 3.49 -14.17 7.37
N GLY A 19 2.55 -13.54 6.69
CA GLY A 19 1.13 -13.75 6.93
C GLY A 19 0.23 -13.10 5.88
N PRO A 20 -1.08 -13.29 5.98
CA PRO A 20 -2.07 -12.60 5.15
C PRO A 20 -2.08 -11.09 5.44
N VAL A 21 -2.78 -10.33 4.58
CA VAL A 21 -2.99 -8.89 4.81
C VAL A 21 -3.55 -8.65 6.21
N PRO A 22 -2.96 -7.73 6.98
CA PRO A 22 -3.44 -7.43 8.32
C PRO A 22 -4.91 -7.00 8.31
N LEU A 23 -5.76 -7.72 9.06
CA LEU A 23 -7.21 -7.48 9.12
C LEU A 23 -7.53 -6.02 9.44
N TRP A 24 -6.80 -5.42 10.38
CA TRP A 24 -6.99 -4.01 10.75
C TRP A 24 -6.76 -3.05 9.58
N GLY A 25 -5.76 -3.31 8.74
CA GLY A 25 -5.52 -2.52 7.53
C GLY A 25 -6.67 -2.65 6.52
N VAL A 26 -7.19 -3.86 6.36
CA VAL A 26 -8.35 -4.12 5.47
C VAL A 26 -9.59 -3.40 5.97
N LEU A 27 -9.92 -3.51 7.25
CA LEU A 27 -11.09 -2.86 7.85
C LEU A 27 -11.00 -1.33 7.78
N ASN A 28 -9.83 -0.75 8.09
CA ASN A 28 -9.61 0.69 7.91
C ASN A 28 -9.77 1.11 6.46
N GLY A 29 -9.26 0.33 5.52
CA GLY A 29 -9.43 0.57 4.09
C GLY A 29 -10.90 0.62 3.71
N ILE A 30 -11.67 -0.41 4.05
CA ILE A 30 -13.08 -0.56 3.64
C ILE A 30 -14.00 0.45 4.31
N PHE A 31 -13.82 0.71 5.60
CA PHE A 31 -14.80 1.49 6.38
C PHE A 31 -14.41 2.95 6.60
N ILE A 32 -13.16 3.32 6.38
CA ILE A 32 -12.68 4.68 6.65
C ILE A 32 -12.05 5.29 5.39
N LEU A 33 -10.91 4.78 4.96
CA LEU A 33 -10.09 5.48 3.95
C LEU A 33 -10.75 5.50 2.57
N TYR A 34 -11.26 4.38 2.13
CA TYR A 34 -11.88 4.29 0.81
C TYR A 34 -13.19 5.07 0.72
N PRO A 35 -14.14 4.94 1.67
CA PRO A 35 -15.35 5.76 1.67
C PRO A 35 -15.06 7.25 1.69
N ILE A 36 -14.13 7.73 2.51
CA ILE A 36 -13.76 9.14 2.53
C ILE A 36 -13.29 9.61 1.16
N ALA A 37 -12.33 8.93 0.53
CA ALA A 37 -11.84 9.29 -0.79
C ALA A 37 -12.94 9.23 -1.85
N PHE A 38 -13.80 8.21 -1.79
CA PHE A 38 -14.89 8.01 -2.74
C PHE A 38 -15.99 9.08 -2.60
N PHE A 39 -16.43 9.41 -1.39
CA PHE A 39 -17.44 10.45 -1.16
C PHE A 39 -16.93 11.85 -1.50
N MET A 40 -15.66 12.13 -1.23
CA MET A 40 -15.02 13.37 -1.67
C MET A 40 -14.99 13.46 -3.20
N PHE A 41 -14.71 12.35 -3.89
CA PHE A 41 -14.78 12.29 -5.35
C PHE A 41 -16.20 12.49 -5.86
N MET A 42 -17.21 11.91 -5.23
CA MET A 42 -18.62 12.15 -5.59
C MET A 42 -18.99 13.63 -5.56
N ALA A 43 -18.47 14.37 -4.58
CA ALA A 43 -18.80 15.77 -4.41
C ALA A 43 -18.18 16.69 -5.48
N GLY A 44 -16.99 16.36 -5.99
CA GLY A 44 -16.27 17.27 -6.90
C GLY A 44 -15.76 16.65 -8.21
N GLY A 45 -15.90 15.33 -8.39
CA GLY A 45 -15.28 14.61 -9.49
C GLY A 45 -15.79 15.00 -10.88
N LEU A 46 -17.05 15.40 -11.01
CA LEU A 46 -17.61 15.83 -12.29
C LEU A 46 -16.94 17.10 -12.81
N GLU A 47 -16.67 18.05 -11.91
CA GLU A 47 -16.00 19.31 -12.27
C GLU A 47 -14.56 19.05 -12.75
N VAL A 48 -13.88 18.08 -12.14
CA VAL A 48 -12.51 17.69 -12.50
C VAL A 48 -12.44 17.05 -13.88
N LEU A 49 -13.31 16.07 -14.09
CA LEU A 49 -13.25 15.25 -15.29
C LEU A 49 -13.84 15.95 -16.52
N LYS A 50 -14.82 16.87 -16.31
CA LYS A 50 -15.57 17.54 -17.38
C LYS A 50 -16.20 16.58 -18.41
N ASN A 51 -16.37 15.34 -18.01
CA ASN A 51 -16.90 14.26 -18.83
C ASN A 51 -17.84 13.42 -17.95
N GLU A 52 -19.13 13.52 -18.23
CA GLU A 52 -20.17 12.87 -17.41
C GLU A 52 -20.11 11.34 -17.51
N ASP A 53 -19.86 10.80 -18.70
CA ASP A 53 -19.78 9.35 -18.90
C ASP A 53 -18.61 8.75 -18.12
N LEU A 54 -17.46 9.43 -18.16
CA LEU A 54 -16.27 9.00 -17.40
C LEU A 54 -16.51 9.11 -15.89
N TYR A 55 -17.16 10.19 -15.45
CA TYR A 55 -17.51 10.37 -14.05
C TYR A 55 -18.44 9.28 -13.55
N GLN A 56 -19.52 9.00 -14.28
CA GLN A 56 -20.45 7.91 -13.93
C GLN A 56 -19.77 6.55 -13.95
N GLY A 57 -18.93 6.29 -14.95
CA GLY A 57 -18.13 5.06 -15.03
C GLY A 57 -17.25 4.87 -13.80
N LEU A 58 -16.56 5.91 -13.34
CA LEU A 58 -15.74 5.87 -12.13
C LEU A 58 -16.59 5.71 -10.86
N LEU A 59 -17.77 6.34 -10.77
CA LEU A 59 -18.68 6.13 -9.64
C LEU A 59 -19.10 4.66 -9.54
N ILE A 60 -19.53 4.07 -10.65
CA ILE A 60 -19.92 2.66 -10.71
C ILE A 60 -18.73 1.78 -10.31
N ALA A 61 -17.55 2.02 -10.90
CA ALA A 61 -16.35 1.27 -10.57
C ALA A 61 -15.99 1.36 -9.07
N GLY A 62 -16.15 2.54 -8.47
CA GLY A 62 -15.92 2.75 -7.04
C GLY A 62 -16.86 1.94 -6.17
N ILE A 63 -18.16 1.98 -6.48
CA ILE A 63 -19.17 1.18 -5.76
C ILE A 63 -18.87 -0.31 -5.91
N VAL A 64 -18.57 -0.77 -7.12
CA VAL A 64 -18.24 -2.18 -7.40
C VAL A 64 -17.03 -2.61 -6.60
N VAL A 65 -15.94 -1.84 -6.60
CA VAL A 65 -14.74 -2.16 -5.82
C VAL A 65 -15.07 -2.20 -4.33
N TRP A 66 -15.87 -1.29 -3.82
CA TRP A 66 -16.25 -1.27 -2.41
C TRP A 66 -17.07 -2.50 -2.02
N VAL A 67 -18.13 -2.81 -2.80
CA VAL A 67 -18.98 -3.99 -2.58
C VAL A 67 -18.18 -5.28 -2.69
N LEU A 68 -17.31 -5.42 -3.69
CA LEU A 68 -16.43 -6.58 -3.83
C LEU A 68 -15.55 -6.76 -2.59
N ASN A 69 -15.03 -5.69 -2.03
CA ASN A 69 -14.21 -5.77 -0.81
C ASN A 69 -15.01 -6.21 0.41
N LEU A 70 -16.27 -5.79 0.53
CA LEU A 70 -17.16 -6.29 1.59
C LEU A 70 -17.42 -7.80 1.43
N VAL A 71 -17.63 -8.25 0.19
CA VAL A 71 -17.80 -9.69 -0.10
C VAL A 71 -16.50 -10.46 0.17
N PHE A 72 -15.34 -9.90 -0.17
CA PHE A 72 -14.05 -10.54 0.03
C PHE A 72 -13.67 -10.69 1.51
N LEU A 73 -14.33 -9.97 2.43
CA LEU A 73 -14.19 -10.22 3.86
C LEU A 73 -14.63 -11.65 4.25
N LEU A 74 -15.45 -12.31 3.43
CA LEU A 74 -15.83 -13.71 3.66
C LEU A 74 -14.64 -14.67 3.45
N ASP A 75 -13.61 -14.26 2.71
CA ASP A 75 -12.41 -15.05 2.45
C ASP A 75 -11.25 -14.76 3.43
N LEU A 76 -11.53 -14.24 4.60
CA LEU A 76 -10.50 -13.90 5.60
C LEU A 76 -9.57 -15.08 5.96
N LYS A 77 -10.10 -16.32 5.90
CA LYS A 77 -9.33 -17.53 6.21
C LYS A 77 -8.23 -17.82 5.20
N ARG A 78 -8.53 -17.70 3.91
CA ARG A 78 -7.56 -17.93 2.81
C ARG A 78 -6.78 -16.68 2.49
N GLY A 79 -7.42 -15.51 2.63
CA GLY A 79 -6.81 -14.21 2.45
C GLY A 79 -6.48 -13.82 1.01
N ILE A 80 -6.77 -14.65 0.01
CA ILE A 80 -6.45 -14.39 -1.39
C ILE A 80 -7.34 -13.25 -1.92
N LEU A 81 -8.66 -13.41 -1.80
CA LEU A 81 -9.61 -12.42 -2.27
C LEU A 81 -9.52 -11.13 -1.44
N THR A 82 -9.32 -11.25 -0.13
CA THR A 82 -9.12 -10.11 0.76
C THR A 82 -7.86 -9.31 0.38
N SER A 83 -6.76 -9.98 0.07
CA SER A 83 -5.52 -9.32 -0.38
C SER A 83 -5.70 -8.65 -1.73
N PHE A 84 -6.36 -9.32 -2.67
CA PHE A 84 -6.66 -8.76 -3.99
C PHE A 84 -7.58 -7.54 -3.89
N GLY A 85 -8.63 -7.63 -3.08
CA GLY A 85 -9.53 -6.52 -2.82
C GLY A 85 -8.81 -5.32 -2.22
N SER A 86 -7.93 -5.53 -1.25
CA SER A 86 -7.11 -4.47 -0.67
C SER A 86 -6.24 -3.80 -1.72
N TYR A 87 -5.63 -4.57 -2.61
CA TYR A 87 -4.85 -4.01 -3.73
C TYR A 87 -5.70 -3.12 -4.64
N LEU A 88 -6.89 -3.59 -5.04
CA LEU A 88 -7.83 -2.79 -5.84
C LEU A 88 -8.27 -1.51 -5.12
N MET A 89 -8.56 -1.58 -3.82
CA MET A 89 -8.89 -0.40 -3.03
C MET A 89 -7.76 0.62 -2.99
N TYR A 90 -6.53 0.18 -2.85
CA TYR A 90 -5.39 1.10 -2.88
C TYR A 90 -5.24 1.77 -4.23
N LEU A 91 -5.34 1.01 -5.32
CA LEU A 91 -5.22 1.57 -6.67
C LEU A 91 -6.33 2.56 -6.99
N THR A 92 -7.58 2.22 -6.69
CA THR A 92 -8.72 3.11 -6.96
C THR A 92 -8.79 4.25 -5.95
N GLY A 93 -8.51 4.00 -4.68
CA GLY A 93 -8.54 4.99 -3.62
C GLY A 93 -7.54 6.14 -3.84
N HIS A 94 -6.32 5.86 -4.34
CA HIS A 94 -5.39 6.93 -4.64
C HIS A 94 -5.86 7.80 -5.81
N VAL A 95 -6.50 7.20 -6.83
CA VAL A 95 -7.08 7.95 -7.94
C VAL A 95 -8.19 8.87 -7.44
N TYR A 96 -9.12 8.34 -6.63
CA TYR A 96 -10.21 9.15 -6.08
C TYR A 96 -9.69 10.27 -5.17
N ALA A 97 -8.69 10.00 -4.34
CA ALA A 97 -8.10 11.02 -3.50
C ALA A 97 -7.47 12.15 -4.33
N ILE A 98 -6.66 11.83 -5.35
CA ILE A 98 -6.04 12.85 -6.20
C ILE A 98 -7.10 13.66 -6.95
N LEU A 99 -8.12 13.01 -7.50
CA LEU A 99 -9.21 13.69 -8.18
C LEU A 99 -9.97 14.62 -7.22
N SER A 100 -10.27 14.17 -6.01
CA SER A 100 -10.98 14.95 -5.00
C SER A 100 -10.20 16.19 -4.57
N PHE A 101 -8.91 16.04 -4.29
CA PHE A 101 -8.07 17.17 -3.91
C PHE A 101 -7.82 18.14 -5.08
N SER A 102 -7.80 17.64 -6.32
CA SER A 102 -7.76 18.49 -7.50
C SER A 102 -9.09 19.23 -7.71
N ALA A 103 -10.22 18.65 -7.35
CA ALA A 103 -11.52 19.31 -7.36
C ALA A 103 -11.58 20.46 -6.35
N MET A 104 -11.07 20.24 -5.13
CA MET A 104 -11.01 21.29 -4.11
C MET A 104 -10.21 22.52 -4.57
N SER A 105 -9.19 22.31 -5.39
CA SER A 105 -8.35 23.37 -5.91
C SER A 105 -8.90 24.06 -7.17
N GLY A 106 -9.94 23.49 -7.78
CA GLY A 106 -10.40 23.95 -9.11
C GLY A 106 -9.34 23.81 -10.20
N ASP A 107 -8.17 23.22 -9.92
CA ASP A 107 -7.08 23.05 -10.87
C ASP A 107 -7.05 21.62 -11.42
N TYR A 108 -7.41 21.52 -12.69
CA TYR A 108 -7.47 20.25 -13.42
C TYR A 108 -6.27 20.05 -14.34
N SER A 109 -5.32 20.99 -14.30
CA SER A 109 -4.12 20.89 -15.12
C SER A 109 -3.28 19.70 -14.68
N PHE A 110 -2.72 19.00 -15.66
CA PHE A 110 -1.83 17.86 -15.44
C PHE A 110 -2.44 16.71 -14.58
N ILE A 111 -3.78 16.55 -14.55
CA ILE A 111 -4.43 15.54 -13.72
C ILE A 111 -3.91 14.12 -14.00
N GLY A 112 -3.69 13.79 -15.29
CA GLY A 112 -3.07 12.53 -15.66
C GLY A 112 -1.68 12.34 -15.04
N LEU A 113 -0.84 13.38 -15.08
CA LEU A 113 0.49 13.33 -14.47
C LEU A 113 0.41 13.16 -12.96
N LYS A 114 -0.50 13.88 -12.28
CA LYS A 114 -0.72 13.76 -10.84
C LYS A 114 -1.10 12.32 -10.44
N ILE A 115 -1.89 11.62 -11.26
CA ILE A 115 -2.31 10.23 -11.00
C ILE A 115 -1.17 9.24 -11.31
N PHE A 116 -0.49 9.42 -12.44
CA PHE A 116 0.53 8.45 -12.87
C PHE A 116 1.88 8.63 -12.17
N LEU A 117 2.20 9.81 -11.67
CA LEU A 117 3.47 10.09 -10.99
C LEU A 117 3.76 9.13 -9.82
N PRO A 118 2.83 8.86 -8.90
CA PRO A 118 3.05 7.88 -7.83
C PRO A 118 3.32 6.47 -8.35
N LEU A 119 2.64 6.05 -9.39
CA LEU A 119 2.83 4.72 -10.00
C LEU A 119 4.20 4.59 -10.66
N ILE A 120 4.59 5.58 -11.45
CA ILE A 120 5.91 5.63 -12.09
C ILE A 120 7.02 5.64 -11.03
N PHE A 121 6.86 6.46 -9.99
CA PHE A 121 7.81 6.52 -8.89
C PHE A 121 7.94 5.17 -8.18
N SER A 122 6.83 4.47 -7.97
CA SER A 122 6.83 3.13 -7.39
C SER A 122 7.63 2.12 -8.23
N ILE A 123 7.53 2.19 -9.56
CA ILE A 123 8.32 1.35 -10.48
C ILE A 123 9.81 1.68 -10.34
N ILE A 124 10.14 2.97 -10.36
CA ILE A 124 11.53 3.44 -10.19
C ILE A 124 12.09 2.95 -8.85
N MET A 125 11.33 3.07 -7.78
CA MET A 125 11.72 2.59 -6.45
C MET A 125 11.99 1.10 -6.43
N ASN A 126 11.15 0.29 -7.08
CA ASN A 126 11.40 -1.15 -7.18
C ASN A 126 12.68 -1.48 -7.96
N ILE A 127 12.98 -0.73 -9.03
CA ILE A 127 14.23 -0.88 -9.78
C ILE A 127 15.42 -0.51 -8.89
N VAL A 128 15.37 0.63 -8.20
CA VAL A 128 16.45 1.06 -7.28
C VAL A 128 16.65 0.03 -6.17
N MET A 129 15.56 -0.42 -5.53
CA MET A 129 15.64 -1.47 -4.51
C MET A 129 16.22 -2.77 -5.03
N SER A 130 15.97 -3.13 -6.30
CA SER A 130 16.58 -4.32 -6.93
C SER A 130 18.10 -4.22 -7.07
N TRP A 131 18.63 -3.02 -7.20
CA TRP A 131 20.09 -2.79 -7.27
C TRP A 131 20.78 -2.92 -5.90
N MET A 132 20.00 -2.74 -4.83
CA MET A 132 20.49 -2.79 -3.45
C MET A 132 20.46 -4.21 -2.86
N VAL A 133 19.81 -5.17 -3.52
CA VAL A 133 19.58 -6.55 -3.02
C VAL A 133 20.85 -7.44 -3.12
N ASP A 134 21.95 -6.95 -3.63
CA ASP A 134 23.26 -7.67 -3.54
C ASP A 134 23.81 -7.64 -2.09
N LEU A 135 23.23 -6.83 -1.20
CA LEU A 135 23.53 -6.79 0.22
C LEU A 135 22.65 -7.81 0.98
N ASP A 136 23.20 -8.36 2.05
CA ASP A 136 22.42 -9.26 2.92
C ASP A 136 21.16 -8.54 3.45
N PRO A 137 19.99 -9.20 3.48
CA PRO A 137 18.78 -8.62 4.01
C PRO A 137 18.89 -7.98 5.39
N GLU A 138 19.67 -8.60 6.27
CA GLU A 138 19.93 -8.09 7.62
C GLU A 138 20.87 -6.87 7.61
N GLU A 139 21.85 -6.84 6.70
CA GLU A 139 22.74 -5.71 6.48
C GLU A 139 22.06 -4.52 5.82
N ILE A 140 21.12 -4.75 4.89
CA ILE A 140 20.36 -3.68 4.22
C ILE A 140 19.67 -2.76 5.23
N LEU A 141 19.06 -3.31 6.28
CA LEU A 141 18.38 -2.51 7.30
C LEU A 141 19.34 -1.81 8.26
N SER A 142 20.55 -2.29 8.40
CA SER A 142 21.57 -1.74 9.28
C SER A 142 22.55 -0.80 8.58
N ASP A 143 22.75 -0.95 7.27
CA ASP A 143 23.71 -0.17 6.51
C ASP A 143 23.28 1.30 6.40
N LYS A 144 24.18 2.18 6.83
CA LYS A 144 23.99 3.63 6.77
C LYS A 144 23.84 4.15 5.33
N ALA A 145 24.51 3.52 4.36
CA ALA A 145 24.43 3.90 2.95
C ALA A 145 23.04 3.64 2.40
N VAL A 146 22.43 2.51 2.73
CA VAL A 146 21.07 2.13 2.30
C VAL A 146 20.03 3.06 2.93
N LYS A 147 20.15 3.34 4.23
CA LYS A 147 19.31 4.32 4.91
C LYS A 147 19.40 5.70 4.25
N ASN A 148 20.58 6.13 3.87
CA ASN A 148 20.78 7.41 3.21
C ASN A 148 20.13 7.44 1.81
N VAL A 149 20.26 6.38 1.02
CA VAL A 149 19.58 6.28 -0.29
C VAL A 149 18.06 6.28 -0.11
N TYR A 150 17.55 5.54 0.88
CA TYR A 150 16.13 5.53 1.21
C TYR A 150 15.62 6.91 1.60
N ASN A 151 16.33 7.59 2.50
CA ASN A 151 16.01 8.95 2.90
C ASN A 151 16.10 9.94 1.73
N PHE A 152 17.07 9.77 0.83
CA PHE A 152 17.22 10.58 -0.37
C PHE A 152 16.06 10.40 -1.34
N LEU A 153 15.53 9.21 -1.48
CA LEU A 153 14.41 8.92 -2.39
C LEU A 153 13.06 9.35 -1.80
N PHE A 154 12.83 9.16 -0.51
CA PHE A 154 11.56 9.51 0.14
C PHE A 154 11.53 10.91 0.75
N GLY A 155 12.68 11.42 1.16
CA GLY A 155 12.79 12.74 1.78
C GLY A 155 12.26 13.87 0.90
N PRO A 156 12.71 14.02 -0.37
CA PRO A 156 12.25 15.07 -1.25
C PRO A 156 10.74 15.02 -1.54
N PRO A 157 10.12 13.89 -1.91
CA PRO A 157 8.67 13.82 -2.10
C PRO A 157 7.89 14.17 -0.82
N MET A 158 8.37 13.72 0.34
CA MET A 158 7.75 14.02 1.62
C MET A 158 7.81 15.53 1.93
N PHE A 159 9.00 16.11 1.79
CA PHE A 159 9.18 17.54 2.01
C PHE A 159 8.34 18.39 1.04
N LEU A 160 8.37 18.05 -0.25
CA LEU A 160 7.58 18.73 -1.27
C LEU A 160 6.08 18.57 -1.04
N SER A 161 5.61 17.39 -0.62
CA SER A 161 4.21 17.19 -0.26
C SER A 161 3.78 18.12 0.87
N LEU A 162 4.57 18.21 1.94
CA LEU A 162 4.32 19.14 3.06
C LEU A 162 4.34 20.60 2.61
N CYS A 163 5.29 20.98 1.76
CA CYS A 163 5.33 22.33 1.18
C CYS A 163 4.08 22.63 0.35
N CYS A 164 3.64 21.69 -0.48
CA CYS A 164 2.41 21.86 -1.26
C CYS A 164 1.18 22.00 -0.37
N VAL A 165 1.05 21.18 0.66
CA VAL A 165 -0.05 21.29 1.63
C VAL A 165 -0.02 22.64 2.36
N PHE A 166 1.16 23.09 2.79
CA PHE A 166 1.32 24.40 3.43
C PHE A 166 0.93 25.54 2.49
N LEU A 167 1.39 25.53 1.24
CA LEU A 167 1.03 26.50 0.23
C LEU A 167 -0.48 26.52 -0.04
N ALA A 168 -1.10 25.33 -0.10
CA ALA A 168 -2.54 25.23 -0.27
C ALA A 168 -3.33 25.85 0.89
N ILE A 169 -2.87 25.64 2.13
CA ILE A 169 -3.51 26.21 3.34
C ILE A 169 -3.40 27.75 3.36
N ILE A 170 -2.30 28.33 2.88
CA ILE A 170 -2.13 29.81 2.86
C ILE A 170 -2.80 30.49 1.65
N GLY A 171 -3.59 29.73 0.87
CA GLY A 171 -4.42 30.27 -0.21
C GLY A 171 -3.99 29.96 -1.63
N TYR A 172 -2.92 29.21 -1.81
CA TYR A 172 -2.53 28.69 -3.13
C TYR A 172 -3.17 27.32 -3.36
N GLU A 173 -4.49 27.27 -3.49
CA GLU A 173 -5.29 26.04 -3.56
C GLU A 173 -4.84 25.08 -4.66
N TYR A 174 -4.23 25.58 -5.75
CA TYR A 174 -3.60 24.83 -6.82
C TYR A 174 -2.71 23.66 -6.33
N PHE A 175 -2.07 23.82 -5.17
CA PHE A 175 -1.14 22.82 -4.66
C PHE A 175 -1.80 21.61 -3.97
N TRP A 176 -3.12 21.61 -3.72
CA TRP A 176 -3.79 20.46 -3.09
C TRP A 176 -3.60 19.16 -3.87
N GLY A 177 -3.86 19.17 -5.18
CA GLY A 177 -3.71 18.00 -6.03
C GLY A 177 -2.26 17.50 -6.11
N TRP A 178 -1.30 18.41 -6.18
CA TRP A 178 0.13 18.06 -6.18
C TRP A 178 0.60 17.52 -4.83
N GLY A 179 0.16 18.12 -3.72
CA GLY A 179 0.48 17.62 -2.38
C GLY A 179 0.01 16.19 -2.18
N MET A 180 -1.19 15.87 -2.63
CA MET A 180 -1.73 14.51 -2.56
C MET A 180 -0.99 13.54 -3.49
N SER A 181 -0.65 13.95 -4.72
CA SER A 181 0.14 13.13 -5.63
C SER A 181 1.52 12.78 -5.04
N LEU A 182 2.22 13.76 -4.50
CA LEU A 182 3.51 13.57 -3.85
C LEU A 182 3.41 12.71 -2.58
N PHE A 183 2.33 12.83 -1.83
CA PHE A 183 2.05 11.94 -0.69
C PHE A 183 1.92 10.48 -1.13
N PHE A 184 1.20 10.22 -2.22
CA PHE A 184 1.08 8.87 -2.75
C PHE A 184 2.39 8.33 -3.36
N MET A 185 3.35 9.17 -3.75
CA MET A 185 4.70 8.70 -4.10
C MET A 185 5.37 8.01 -2.90
N ILE A 186 5.16 8.52 -1.69
CA ILE A 186 5.69 7.91 -0.47
C ILE A 186 4.98 6.58 -0.18
N MET A 187 3.67 6.52 -0.43
CA MET A 187 2.86 5.32 -0.21
C MET A 187 3.01 4.26 -1.31
N GLY A 188 3.57 4.62 -2.47
CA GLY A 188 3.73 3.73 -3.62
C GLY A 188 4.37 2.37 -3.31
N PRO A 189 5.48 2.29 -2.56
CA PRO A 189 6.09 1.02 -2.19
C PRO A 189 5.15 0.09 -1.40
N TYR A 190 4.23 0.65 -0.61
CA TYR A 190 3.22 -0.15 0.09
C TYR A 190 2.20 -0.77 -0.87
N LEU A 191 1.88 -0.11 -1.99
CA LEU A 191 1.01 -0.66 -3.03
C LEU A 191 1.58 -1.95 -3.63
N TYR A 192 2.89 -1.96 -3.92
CA TYR A 192 3.55 -3.16 -4.40
C TYR A 192 3.65 -4.24 -3.33
N ARG A 193 3.80 -3.87 -2.08
CA ARG A 193 3.84 -4.83 -0.98
C ARG A 193 2.52 -5.58 -0.83
N THR A 194 1.39 -4.95 -1.11
CA THR A 194 0.08 -5.63 -1.08
C THR A 194 -0.04 -6.73 -2.12
N TRP A 195 0.64 -6.61 -3.28
CA TRP A 195 0.71 -7.66 -4.28
C TRP A 195 1.37 -8.94 -3.75
N PHE A 196 2.40 -8.82 -2.92
CA PHE A 196 3.05 -9.98 -2.31
C PHE A 196 2.17 -10.72 -1.32
N TYR A 197 1.21 -10.05 -0.67
CA TYR A 197 0.22 -10.74 0.16
C TYR A 197 -0.69 -11.66 -0.65
N ILE A 198 -1.01 -11.30 -1.89
CA ILE A 198 -1.79 -12.17 -2.79
C ILE A 198 -0.97 -13.42 -3.12
N ILE A 199 0.30 -13.23 -3.47
CA ILE A 199 1.21 -14.35 -3.78
C ILE A 199 1.38 -15.25 -2.56
N TYR A 200 1.60 -14.69 -1.38
CA TYR A 200 1.70 -15.42 -0.13
C TYR A 200 0.44 -16.25 0.14
N ALA A 201 -0.73 -15.62 0.12
CA ALA A 201 -2.00 -16.29 0.37
C ALA A 201 -2.28 -17.41 -0.64
N TYR A 202 -1.92 -17.22 -1.91
CA TYR A 202 -2.04 -18.23 -2.94
C TYR A 202 -1.12 -19.44 -2.69
N GLN A 203 0.12 -19.20 -2.29
CA GLN A 203 1.08 -20.28 -2.01
C GLN A 203 0.69 -21.12 -0.79
N HIS A 204 0.13 -20.48 0.26
CA HIS A 204 -0.26 -21.12 1.51
C HIS A 204 -1.76 -21.48 1.57
N ARG A 205 -2.43 -21.53 0.42
CA ARG A 205 -3.89 -21.81 0.36
C ARG A 205 -4.30 -23.16 0.93
N HIS A 206 -3.39 -24.13 0.94
CA HIS A 206 -3.63 -25.48 1.44
C HIS A 206 -3.27 -25.63 2.93
N ASP A 207 -2.39 -24.77 3.46
CA ASP A 207 -1.94 -24.83 4.85
C ASP A 207 -3.06 -24.46 5.84
N VAL A 208 -4.08 -23.73 5.34
CA VAL A 208 -5.24 -23.28 6.14
C VAL A 208 -6.16 -24.44 6.54
N GLU A 209 -6.10 -25.59 5.82
CA GLU A 209 -6.90 -26.76 6.16
C GLU A 209 -6.33 -27.52 7.39
N GLU A 210 -5.03 -27.42 7.65
CA GLU A 210 -4.36 -28.10 8.77
C GLU A 210 -4.27 -27.27 10.03
N THR A 211 -4.23 -25.95 9.95
CA THR A 211 -4.12 -25.07 11.11
C THR A 211 -5.48 -24.63 11.62
N ARG A 212 -6.02 -25.39 12.54
CA ARG A 212 -7.08 -24.94 13.47
C ARG A 212 -6.50 -23.89 14.43
N PRO A 213 -7.35 -23.15 15.09
CA PRO A 213 -8.06 -21.92 14.85
C PRO A 213 -7.61 -20.83 15.82
N ILE A 214 -8.00 -19.58 15.56
CA ILE A 214 -8.34 -18.58 16.60
C ILE A 214 -7.37 -18.57 17.83
N LYS A 215 -6.05 -18.61 17.63
CA LYS A 215 -5.13 -18.36 18.73
C LYS A 215 -4.28 -17.10 18.60
N HIS A 216 -4.39 -16.37 17.52
CA HIS A 216 -3.48 -15.26 17.26
C HIS A 216 -4.18 -13.93 16.93
N ILE A 217 -5.24 -13.61 17.63
CA ILE A 217 -5.61 -12.21 17.75
C ILE A 217 -4.65 -11.61 18.78
N GLY A 218 -3.57 -11.01 18.34
CA GLY A 218 -2.74 -10.10 19.11
C GLY A 218 -1.41 -10.60 19.67
N VAL A 219 -0.95 -11.78 19.32
CA VAL A 219 0.41 -12.22 19.73
C VAL A 219 1.21 -12.56 18.49
N SER A 220 2.34 -11.89 18.28
CA SER A 220 3.23 -12.20 17.17
C SER A 220 3.78 -13.64 17.34
N SER A 221 3.90 -14.39 16.24
CA SER A 221 4.46 -15.75 16.22
C SER A 221 5.82 -15.83 16.92
N ASP A 222 6.58 -14.74 16.89
CA ASP A 222 7.90 -14.62 17.51
C ASP A 222 7.86 -14.67 19.04
N MET A 223 6.78 -14.17 19.68
CA MET A 223 6.61 -14.29 21.13
C MET A 223 6.29 -15.73 21.59
N ILE A 224 5.70 -16.54 20.72
CA ILE A 224 5.35 -17.92 21.04
C ILE A 224 6.57 -18.81 20.86
N GLN A 225 7.32 -18.65 19.79
CA GLN A 225 8.57 -19.37 19.56
C GLN A 225 9.60 -19.08 20.66
N ASN A 226 9.75 -17.82 21.08
CA ASN A 226 10.63 -17.46 22.18
C ASN A 226 10.19 -18.08 23.53
N LYS A 227 8.89 -18.21 23.80
CA LYS A 227 8.42 -18.87 25.04
C LYS A 227 8.62 -20.38 25.04
N GLU A 228 8.51 -21.04 23.90
CA GLU A 228 8.83 -22.48 23.80
C GLU A 228 10.33 -22.73 23.90
N PHE A 229 11.14 -21.88 23.29
CA PHE A 229 12.61 -21.95 23.38
C PHE A 229 13.14 -21.74 24.80
N ASP A 230 12.56 -20.83 25.55
CA ASP A 230 12.90 -20.62 26.96
C ASP A 230 12.46 -21.79 27.84
N ARG A 231 11.30 -22.40 27.58
CA ARG A 231 10.85 -23.60 28.35
C ARG A 231 11.79 -24.80 28.18
N ASP A 232 12.32 -25.02 26.99
CA ASP A 232 13.25 -26.11 26.70
C ASP A 232 14.65 -25.87 27.32
N ARG A 233 15.06 -24.61 27.49
CA ARG A 233 16.27 -24.23 28.19
C ARG A 233 16.18 -24.57 29.69
N PHE A 234 15.10 -24.17 30.35
CA PHE A 234 14.87 -24.46 31.77
C PHE A 234 14.68 -25.96 32.07
N ARG A 235 14.34 -26.76 31.05
CA ARG A 235 14.20 -28.23 31.24
C ARG A 235 15.53 -28.98 31.14
N LYS A 236 16.54 -28.39 30.51
CA LYS A 236 17.89 -28.99 30.39
C LYS A 236 18.81 -28.64 31.55
N GLU A 237 18.46 -27.70 32.41
CA GLU A 237 19.25 -27.28 33.58
C GLU A 237 18.76 -27.92 34.90
N LYS A 238 17.80 -28.85 34.84
CA LYS A 238 17.41 -29.73 35.96
C LYS A 238 17.79 -31.18 35.64
#